data_5c41fa1ecfbe6f405c4f8cf24764c729
#
_entry.id   5c41fa1ecfbe6f405c4f8cf24764c729
#
_cell.length_a   1.000
_cell.length_b   1.000
_cell.length_c   1.000
_cell.angle_alpha   90.00
_cell.angle_beta   90.00
_cell.angle_gamma   90.00
#
_symmetry.space_group_name_H-M   'P 1'
#
loop_
_entity.id
_entity.type
_entity.pdbx_description
1 polymer ?
#
loop_
_entity_poly.entity_id
_entity_poly.type
_entity_poly.pdbx_seq_one_letter_code
_entity_poly.pdbx_strand_id
1 'polypeptide(L)'
;SAWRVLLQPGAASPEHTLTSDEAFVALRGSAHVELEGEAHELTAGDCLVVAPRLRFSIRNDGREPFEAVCCMAAGGQAVVEGEGTFVPPWAA
;
A
#
# COMPACT_ATOMS: atom_id res chain seq x y z
N SER A 1 -13.62 -3.28 1.96
CA SER A 1 -13.53 -2.36 0.82
C SER A 1 -12.44 -2.81 -0.14
N ALA A 2 -12.67 -2.59 -1.42
CA ALA A 2 -11.68 -2.83 -2.45
C ALA A 2 -11.62 -1.60 -3.35
N TRP A 3 -10.42 -1.24 -3.80
CA TRP A 3 -10.23 -0.08 -4.65
C TRP A 3 -9.01 -0.27 -5.54
N ARG A 4 -8.93 0.56 -6.56
CA ARG A 4 -7.82 0.57 -7.51
C ARG A 4 -6.82 1.64 -7.09
N VAL A 5 -5.54 1.27 -7.08
CA VAL A 5 -4.45 2.20 -6.80
C VAL A 5 -3.63 2.37 -8.07
N LEU A 6 -3.34 3.61 -8.40
CA LEU A 6 -2.45 3.97 -9.51
C LEU A 6 -1.35 4.85 -8.95
N LEU A 7 -0.11 4.38 -9.04
CA LEU A 7 1.06 5.15 -8.66
C LEU A 7 1.83 5.55 -9.92
N GLN A 8 1.87 6.85 -10.20
CA GLN A 8 2.70 7.37 -11.27
C GLN A 8 4.18 7.26 -10.90
N PRO A 9 5.09 7.23 -11.89
CA PRO A 9 6.51 7.28 -11.60
C PRO A 9 6.86 8.43 -10.67
N GLY A 10 7.61 8.14 -9.61
CA GLY A 10 7.98 9.11 -8.59
C GLY A 10 7.01 9.23 -7.43
N ALA A 11 5.81 8.66 -7.53
CA ALA A 11 4.84 8.70 -6.44
C ALA A 11 5.28 7.78 -5.30
N ALA A 12 5.05 8.22 -4.07
CA ALA A 12 5.42 7.47 -2.87
C ALA A 12 4.42 7.76 -1.75
N SER A 13 4.16 6.74 -0.91
CA SER A 13 3.41 6.93 0.32
C SER A 13 4.38 7.20 1.48
N PRO A 14 3.93 7.90 2.53
CA PRO A 14 4.70 7.94 3.76
C PRO A 14 4.74 6.55 4.41
N GLU A 15 5.71 6.35 5.32
CA GLU A 15 5.70 5.15 6.14
C GLU A 15 4.49 5.17 7.07
N HIS A 16 3.75 4.08 7.13
CA HIS A 16 2.54 3.99 7.95
C HIS A 16 2.27 2.55 8.37
N THR A 17 1.33 2.42 9.32
CA THR A 17 0.81 1.13 9.77
C THR A 17 -0.70 1.10 9.55
N LEU A 18 -1.26 -0.10 9.61
CA LEU A 18 -2.70 -0.31 9.45
C LEU A 18 -3.27 -0.95 10.70
N THR A 19 -4.57 -0.78 10.91
CA THR A 19 -5.29 -1.42 12.02
C THR A 19 -5.90 -2.76 11.63
N SER A 20 -5.92 -3.09 10.35
CA SER A 20 -6.38 -4.38 9.82
C SER A 20 -5.52 -4.79 8.64
N ASP A 21 -5.63 -6.04 8.23
CA ASP A 21 -4.90 -6.53 7.06
C ASP A 21 -5.27 -5.74 5.81
N GLU A 22 -4.27 -5.46 4.98
CA GLU A 22 -4.48 -4.91 3.65
C GLU A 22 -3.80 -5.82 2.62
N ALA A 23 -4.53 -6.18 1.57
CA ALA A 23 -4.00 -6.98 0.48
C ALA A 23 -3.82 -6.10 -0.75
N PHE A 24 -2.69 -6.26 -1.44
CA PHE A 24 -2.37 -5.59 -2.69
C PHE A 24 -2.19 -6.66 -3.76
N VAL A 25 -2.93 -6.55 -4.85
CA VAL A 25 -2.76 -7.41 -6.02
C VAL A 25 -2.25 -6.55 -7.15
N ALA A 26 -1.01 -6.75 -7.54
CA ALA A 26 -0.38 -5.96 -8.59
C ALA A 26 -0.92 -6.39 -9.95
N LEU A 27 -1.41 -5.43 -10.74
CA LEU A 27 -1.98 -5.66 -12.06
C LEU A 27 -1.04 -5.24 -13.18
N ARG A 28 -0.23 -4.19 -12.97
CA ARG A 28 0.62 -3.62 -14.01
C ARG A 28 1.79 -2.89 -13.37
N GLY A 29 2.97 -3.01 -13.99
CA GLY A 29 4.16 -2.30 -13.54
C GLY A 29 4.80 -2.95 -12.32
N SER A 30 5.64 -2.18 -11.65
CA SER A 30 6.33 -2.60 -10.43
C SER A 30 6.34 -1.49 -9.41
N ALA A 31 6.28 -1.85 -8.14
CA ALA A 31 6.44 -0.91 -7.04
C ALA A 31 7.48 -1.44 -6.07
N HIS A 32 8.19 -0.52 -5.43
CA HIS A 32 9.11 -0.84 -4.34
C HIS A 32 8.35 -0.71 -3.02
N VAL A 33 8.37 -1.77 -2.22
CA VAL A 33 7.72 -1.80 -0.92
C VAL A 33 8.79 -1.98 0.14
N GLU A 34 8.75 -1.15 1.16
CA GLU A 34 9.53 -1.38 2.38
C GLU A 34 8.58 -1.84 3.48
N LEU A 35 8.82 -3.02 4.01
CA LEU A 35 8.01 -3.65 5.03
C LEU A 35 8.91 -4.01 6.21
N GLU A 36 8.70 -3.37 7.35
CA GLU A 36 9.53 -3.54 8.55
C GLU A 36 11.02 -3.40 8.24
N GLY A 37 11.38 -2.44 7.39
CA GLY A 37 12.76 -2.19 6.98
C GLY A 37 13.30 -3.12 5.90
N GLU A 38 12.52 -4.11 5.44
CA GLU A 38 12.91 -5.00 4.35
C GLU A 38 12.35 -4.51 3.03
N ALA A 39 13.18 -4.55 2.00
CA ALA A 39 12.80 -4.13 0.66
C ALA A 39 12.20 -5.31 -0.12
N HIS A 40 11.08 -5.05 -0.79
CA HIS A 40 10.42 -6.02 -1.66
C HIS A 40 10.00 -5.33 -2.96
N GLU A 41 10.05 -6.05 -4.06
CA GLU A 41 9.47 -5.58 -5.31
C GLU A 41 8.12 -6.26 -5.51
N LEU A 42 7.10 -5.45 -5.79
CA LEU A 42 5.75 -5.92 -6.09
C LEU A 42 5.52 -5.71 -7.59
N THR A 43 5.47 -6.80 -8.33
CA THR A 43 5.36 -6.77 -9.79
C THR A 43 4.04 -7.39 -10.22
N ALA A 44 3.56 -7.03 -11.41
CA ALA A 44 2.30 -7.55 -11.94
C ALA A 44 2.17 -9.07 -11.76
N GLY A 45 1.07 -9.50 -11.17
CA GLY A 45 0.78 -10.88 -10.80
C GLY A 45 1.12 -11.24 -9.37
N ASP A 46 1.87 -10.39 -8.66
CA ASP A 46 2.19 -10.60 -7.25
C ASP A 46 1.04 -10.15 -6.34
N CYS A 47 0.96 -10.77 -5.17
CA CYS A 47 0.06 -10.36 -4.11
C CYS A 47 0.86 -10.14 -2.83
N LEU A 48 0.64 -9.02 -2.18
CA LEU A 48 1.24 -8.68 -0.89
C LEU A 48 0.15 -8.50 0.14
N VAL A 49 0.27 -9.18 1.27
CA VAL A 49 -0.62 -8.97 2.41
C VAL A 49 0.19 -8.31 3.53
N VAL A 50 -0.27 -7.15 3.96
CA VAL A 50 0.34 -6.41 5.07
C VAL A 50 -0.52 -6.61 6.31
N ALA A 51 0.05 -7.25 7.33
CA ALA A 51 -0.63 -7.47 8.59
C ALA A 51 -0.74 -6.17 9.40
N PRO A 52 -1.69 -6.10 10.35
CA PRO A 52 -1.81 -4.90 11.20
C PRO A 52 -0.52 -4.59 11.94
N ARG A 53 -0.28 -3.29 12.14
CA ARG A 53 0.84 -2.75 12.92
C ARG A 53 2.23 -2.94 12.32
N LEU A 54 2.35 -3.54 11.15
CA LEU A 54 3.62 -3.57 10.43
C LEU A 54 3.84 -2.22 9.74
N ARG A 55 5.04 -1.68 9.85
CA ARG A 55 5.39 -0.43 9.16
C ARG A 55 5.69 -0.72 7.71
N PHE A 56 5.08 0.03 6.83
CA PHE A 56 5.37 -0.10 5.41
C PHE A 56 5.20 1.20 4.67
N SER A 57 5.85 1.26 3.52
CA SER A 57 5.70 2.31 2.53
C SER A 57 5.77 1.69 1.15
N ILE A 58 5.20 2.37 0.18
CA ILE A 58 5.19 1.91 -1.21
C ILE A 58 5.54 3.10 -2.11
N ARG A 59 6.36 2.87 -3.13
CA ARG A 59 6.74 3.90 -4.09
C ARG A 59 6.96 3.31 -5.46
N ASN A 60 6.81 4.13 -6.47
CA ASN A 60 7.11 3.77 -7.84
C ASN A 60 8.43 4.43 -8.26
N ASP A 61 9.51 3.66 -8.28
CA ASP A 61 10.84 4.12 -8.70
C ASP A 61 11.09 3.85 -10.18
N GLY A 62 10.11 3.28 -10.88
CA GLY A 62 10.23 2.93 -12.29
C GLY A 62 9.84 4.05 -13.23
N ARG A 63 9.69 3.71 -14.50
CA ARG A 63 9.31 4.65 -15.57
C ARG A 63 7.86 4.46 -16.02
N GLU A 64 7.24 3.35 -15.63
CA GLU A 64 5.88 3.00 -16.00
C GLU A 64 4.96 3.17 -14.81
N PRO A 65 3.66 3.47 -15.01
CA PRO A 65 2.70 3.48 -13.92
C PRO A 65 2.60 2.11 -13.26
N PHE A 66 2.41 2.11 -11.95
CA PHE A 66 2.09 0.90 -11.20
C PHE A 66 0.60 0.91 -10.86
N GLU A 67 -0.07 -0.20 -11.10
CA GLU A 67 -1.49 -0.35 -10.82
C GLU A 67 -1.74 -1.61 -10.00
N ALA A 68 -2.57 -1.48 -8.97
CA ALA A 68 -2.93 -2.58 -8.09
C ALA A 68 -4.40 -2.47 -7.69
N VAL A 69 -4.97 -3.62 -7.30
CA VAL A 69 -6.23 -3.66 -6.55
C VAL A 69 -5.87 -3.90 -5.11
N CYS A 70 -6.42 -3.09 -4.22
CA CYS A 70 -6.20 -3.18 -2.78
C CYS A 70 -7.50 -3.54 -2.09
N CYS A 71 -7.40 -4.34 -1.05
CA CYS A 71 -8.54 -4.76 -0.24
C CYS A 71 -8.22 -4.57 1.23
N MET A 72 -9.18 -4.04 1.99
CA MET A 72 -9.08 -3.89 3.43
C MET A 72 -10.49 -4.00 4.01
N ALA A 73 -10.61 -4.48 5.25
CA ALA A 73 -11.91 -4.48 5.94
C ALA A 73 -12.46 -3.05 5.98
N ALA A 74 -13.77 -2.91 5.77
CA ALA A 74 -14.43 -1.61 5.88
C ALA A 74 -14.18 -1.01 7.26
N GLY A 75 -13.82 0.28 7.31
CA GLY A 75 -13.46 0.94 8.55
C GLY A 75 -12.02 0.71 9.00
N GLY A 76 -11.23 -0.05 8.25
CA GLY A 76 -9.80 -0.16 8.51
C GLY A 76 -9.12 1.21 8.47
N GLN A 77 -8.13 1.40 9.33
CA GLN A 77 -7.50 2.71 9.53
C GLN A 77 -6.02 2.66 9.18
N ALA A 78 -5.53 3.76 8.63
CA ALA A 78 -4.11 3.98 8.42
C ALA A 78 -3.59 4.90 9.53
N VAL A 79 -2.37 4.62 10.00
CA VAL A 79 -1.72 5.39 11.07
C VAL A 79 -0.38 5.89 10.54
N VAL A 80 -0.23 7.20 10.49
CA VAL A 80 1.03 7.85 10.14
C VAL A 80 1.60 8.46 11.41
N GLU A 81 2.86 8.16 11.72
CA GLU A 81 3.48 8.66 12.93
C GLU A 81 3.39 10.17 13.02
N GLY A 82 2.90 10.68 14.16
CA GLY A 82 2.72 12.10 14.40
C GLY A 82 1.45 12.71 13.81
N GLU A 83 0.69 11.98 12.99
CA GLU A 83 -0.52 12.49 12.35
C GLU A 83 -1.79 11.83 12.85
N GLY A 84 -1.68 10.82 13.72
CA GLY A 84 -2.83 10.12 14.29
C GLY A 84 -3.37 9.05 13.35
N THR A 85 -4.58 8.61 13.65
CA THR A 85 -5.25 7.51 12.97
C THR A 85 -6.41 8.04 12.15
N PHE A 86 -6.58 7.52 10.93
CA PHE A 86 -7.69 7.91 10.08
C PHE A 86 -8.20 6.73 9.23
N VAL A 87 -9.46 6.84 8.80
CA VAL A 87 -10.04 5.90 7.84
C VAL A 87 -9.87 6.53 6.46
N PRO A 88 -9.08 5.92 5.57
CA PRO A 88 -8.99 6.45 4.21
C PRO A 88 -10.38 6.49 3.56
N PRO A 89 -10.71 7.53 2.78
CA PRO A 89 -12.05 7.65 2.19
C PRO A 89 -12.48 6.42 1.37
N TRP A 90 -11.54 5.77 0.70
CA TRP A 90 -11.81 4.59 -0.12
C TRP A 90 -12.02 3.31 0.71
N ALA A 91 -11.72 3.33 2.01
CA ALA A 91 -11.87 2.17 2.90
C ALA A 91 -13.03 2.31 3.90
N ALA A 92 -13.75 3.40 3.83
CA ALA A 92 -14.87 3.67 4.72
C ALA A 92 -16.05 2.71 4.50
#